data_080e16222c54980e601b901e20254ec6
#
_entry.id   080e16222c54980e601b901e20254ec6
#
_cell.length_a   1.000
_cell.length_b   1.000
_cell.length_c   1.000
_cell.angle_alpha   90.00
_cell.angle_beta   90.00
_cell.angle_gamma   90.00
#
_symmetry.space_group_name_H-M   'P 1'
#
loop_
_entity.id
_entity.type
_entity.pdbx_description
1 polymer ?
#
loop_
_entity_poly.entity_id
_entity_poly.type
_entity_poly.pdbx_seq_one_letter_code
_entity_poly.pdbx_strand_id
1 'polypeptide(L)'
;MRSTIGAACFVVGTMIAAPAWAWDFPGHRIVGAIADLILQQHYPTAQQRVSELLEKQNGTIELRSLSQVAVFPDCAKRGNVPFCGRPPSDEEKAYAERNPHHDKFHFTDVPLQQPTYVASSAGTDGIDVVQMIAYTLAQLRGKNPPAKPDVNLTDPEALWLLAHLVGDIHQPLHVGAKYFDKTCETSVDPNIIGTPPSFGIGDSVAMTMGGNLILLAGPPPAVPPAANLHLYWDSVAVLRAMQAAGSAHSEQDFAKLLAATPPPGWETAGAPETWSAQWASEIMPLAVEAHARLTIRKGSKPSPFPFTGGCTWETTLEPSYEDWAKAQARSQLAKAGFRLAVLLKAIFQP
;
A
#
# COMPACT_ATOMS: atom_id res chain seq x y z
N MET A 1 25.55 -48.52 -35.18
CA MET A 1 25.61 -47.12 -34.80
C MET A 1 24.17 -46.57 -34.80
N ARG A 2 23.58 -46.45 -33.64
CA ARG A 2 22.24 -45.83 -33.44
C ARG A 2 22.43 -44.52 -32.74
N SER A 3 22.18 -43.40 -33.44
CA SER A 3 22.17 -42.03 -32.88
C SER A 3 20.86 -41.81 -32.14
N THR A 4 20.97 -41.59 -30.84
CA THR A 4 19.86 -41.09 -30.00
C THR A 4 19.89 -39.56 -30.00
N ILE A 5 18.88 -38.94 -30.62
CA ILE A 5 18.63 -37.52 -30.56
C ILE A 5 17.88 -37.25 -29.25
N GLY A 6 18.56 -36.60 -28.32
CA GLY A 6 17.95 -36.14 -27.08
C GLY A 6 17.14 -34.84 -27.35
N ALA A 7 15.82 -34.92 -27.14
CA ALA A 7 14.97 -33.75 -27.17
C ALA A 7 15.13 -32.96 -25.82
N ALA A 8 15.70 -31.80 -25.91
CA ALA A 8 15.71 -30.84 -24.77
C ALA A 8 14.34 -30.16 -24.69
N CYS A 9 13.55 -30.53 -23.70
CA CYS A 9 12.34 -29.78 -23.33
C CYS A 9 12.76 -28.44 -22.68
N PHE A 10 12.62 -27.35 -23.42
CA PHE A 10 12.63 -25.99 -22.80
C PHE A 10 11.30 -25.80 -22.07
N VAL A 11 11.35 -25.87 -20.74
CA VAL A 11 10.26 -25.39 -19.89
C VAL A 11 10.31 -23.86 -19.94
N VAL A 12 9.46 -23.25 -20.76
CA VAL A 12 9.17 -21.82 -20.71
C VAL A 12 8.33 -21.60 -19.45
N GLY A 13 8.99 -21.28 -18.35
CA GLY A 13 8.31 -20.82 -17.16
C GLY A 13 7.61 -19.50 -17.47
N THR A 14 6.28 -19.52 -17.56
CA THR A 14 5.47 -18.31 -17.51
C THR A 14 5.70 -17.68 -16.14
N MET A 15 6.50 -16.62 -16.08
CA MET A 15 6.55 -15.75 -14.91
C MET A 15 5.17 -15.08 -14.84
N ILE A 16 4.31 -15.59 -13.97
CA ILE A 16 3.11 -14.91 -13.54
C ILE A 16 3.65 -13.71 -12.73
N ALA A 17 3.51 -12.51 -13.29
CA ALA A 17 3.81 -11.29 -12.56
C ALA A 17 2.99 -11.31 -11.25
N ALA A 18 3.67 -11.38 -10.12
CA ALA A 18 3.01 -11.27 -8.83
C ALA A 18 2.31 -9.91 -8.79
N PRO A 19 1.05 -9.84 -8.34
CA PRO A 19 0.37 -8.58 -8.16
C PRO A 19 1.13 -7.73 -7.15
N ALA A 20 1.17 -6.43 -7.42
CA ALA A 20 1.82 -5.45 -6.58
C ALA A 20 1.07 -5.29 -5.25
N TRP A 21 1.77 -4.98 -4.21
CA TRP A 21 1.37 -4.94 -2.81
C TRP A 21 1.73 -3.58 -2.26
N ALA A 22 0.90 -3.07 -1.37
CA ALA A 22 1.23 -2.01 -0.45
C ALA A 22 2.59 -2.25 0.18
N TRP A 23 3.25 -1.22 0.71
CA TRP A 23 4.58 -1.42 1.32
C TRP A 23 4.78 -2.90 1.66
N ASP A 24 5.59 -3.64 0.90
CA ASP A 24 5.82 -5.07 1.13
C ASP A 24 5.98 -5.35 2.64
N PHE A 25 5.86 -6.57 3.09
CA PHE A 25 5.88 -6.95 4.51
C PHE A 25 6.93 -6.21 5.35
N PRO A 26 8.19 -5.97 4.88
CA PRO A 26 9.14 -5.16 5.61
C PRO A 26 8.65 -3.75 5.92
N GLY A 27 8.04 -3.06 4.96
CA GLY A 27 7.55 -1.70 5.17
C GLY A 27 6.43 -1.62 6.20
N HIS A 28 5.43 -2.49 6.11
CA HIS A 28 4.35 -2.56 7.10
C HIS A 28 4.87 -2.92 8.50
N ARG A 29 5.78 -3.89 8.60
CA ARG A 29 6.40 -4.24 9.88
C ARG A 29 7.18 -3.09 10.50
N ILE A 30 7.92 -2.32 9.68
CA ILE A 30 8.64 -1.13 10.13
C ILE A 30 7.67 -0.08 10.67
N VAL A 31 6.59 0.23 9.96
CA VAL A 31 5.55 1.19 10.41
C VAL A 31 4.94 0.75 11.74
N GLY A 32 4.52 -0.52 11.84
CA GLY A 32 3.97 -1.07 13.07
C GLY A 32 4.99 -1.05 14.22
N ALA A 33 6.26 -1.41 13.96
CA ALA A 33 7.31 -1.41 14.98
C ALA A 33 7.64 0.00 15.49
N ILE A 34 7.65 1.02 14.62
CA ILE A 34 7.81 2.43 15.04
C ILE A 34 6.65 2.82 15.97
N ALA A 35 5.40 2.48 15.59
CA ALA A 35 4.23 2.78 16.40
C ALA A 35 4.28 2.06 17.76
N ASP A 36 4.65 0.78 17.81
CA ASP A 36 4.84 0.02 19.06
C ASP A 36 5.85 0.72 19.99
N LEU A 37 7.01 1.15 19.46
CA LEU A 37 8.05 1.84 20.22
C LEU A 37 7.56 3.18 20.81
N ILE A 38 6.87 3.97 20.00
CA ILE A 38 6.36 5.29 20.41
C ILE A 38 5.23 5.13 21.43
N LEU A 39 4.30 4.20 21.24
CA LEU A 39 3.24 3.91 22.20
C LEU A 39 3.81 3.47 23.53
N GLN A 40 4.75 2.53 23.52
CA GLN A 40 5.40 2.04 24.74
C GLN A 40 6.12 3.16 25.50
N GLN A 41 6.78 4.06 24.80
CA GLN A 41 7.58 5.12 25.41
C GLN A 41 6.75 6.31 25.87
N HIS A 42 5.71 6.70 25.14
CA HIS A 42 5.02 7.98 25.33
C HIS A 42 3.53 7.86 25.66
N TYR A 43 2.88 6.74 25.33
CA TYR A 43 1.42 6.59 25.44
C TYR A 43 1.02 5.25 26.07
N PRO A 44 1.41 4.96 27.34
CA PRO A 44 1.25 3.64 27.95
C PRO A 44 -0.22 3.19 28.06
N THR A 45 -1.17 4.11 28.28
CA THR A 45 -2.61 3.78 28.30
C THR A 45 -3.09 3.32 26.92
N ALA A 46 -2.71 3.99 25.85
CA ALA A 46 -3.05 3.57 24.50
C ALA A 46 -2.37 2.23 24.15
N GLN A 47 -1.11 2.06 24.56
CA GLN A 47 -0.39 0.77 24.42
C GLN A 47 -1.12 -0.38 25.11
N GLN A 48 -1.61 -0.17 26.33
CA GLN A 48 -2.38 -1.19 27.05
C GLN A 48 -3.64 -1.58 26.27
N ARG A 49 -4.41 -0.61 25.75
CA ARG A 49 -5.63 -0.89 24.96
C ARG A 49 -5.32 -1.62 23.65
N VAL A 50 -4.23 -1.28 22.99
CA VAL A 50 -3.73 -2.03 21.82
C VAL A 50 -3.40 -3.47 22.21
N SER A 51 -2.67 -3.69 23.30
CA SER A 51 -2.34 -5.04 23.79
C SER A 51 -3.59 -5.86 24.11
N GLU A 52 -4.59 -5.28 24.78
CA GLU A 52 -5.87 -5.94 25.09
C GLU A 52 -6.63 -6.39 23.82
N LEU A 53 -6.53 -5.61 22.72
CA LEU A 53 -7.13 -6.00 21.42
C LEU A 53 -6.34 -7.11 20.75
N LEU A 54 -5.00 -7.05 20.83
CA LEU A 54 -4.13 -8.08 20.30
C LEU A 54 -4.28 -9.43 21.05
N GLU A 55 -4.60 -9.41 22.33
CA GLU A 55 -4.85 -10.61 23.14
C GLU A 55 -6.22 -11.27 22.88
N LYS A 56 -7.20 -10.54 22.37
CA LYS A 56 -8.55 -11.04 22.05
C LYS A 56 -8.62 -11.95 20.83
N GLN A 57 -7.48 -12.34 20.28
CA GLN A 57 -7.45 -13.23 19.13
C GLN A 57 -7.74 -14.67 19.57
N ASN A 58 -8.68 -15.31 18.90
CA ASN A 58 -8.97 -16.73 19.08
C ASN A 58 -8.28 -17.63 18.04
N GLY A 59 -7.31 -17.05 17.30
CA GLY A 59 -6.72 -17.66 16.12
C GLY A 59 -5.49 -18.52 16.40
N THR A 60 -5.08 -19.26 15.38
CA THR A 60 -3.87 -20.08 15.37
C THR A 60 -2.58 -19.27 15.13
N ILE A 61 -2.72 -17.99 14.72
CA ILE A 61 -1.60 -17.10 14.47
C ILE A 61 -1.40 -16.20 15.68
N GLU A 62 -0.20 -16.25 16.27
CA GLU A 62 0.17 -15.31 17.33
C GLU A 62 0.58 -13.95 16.76
N LEU A 63 -0.34 -13.00 16.78
CA LEU A 63 -0.13 -11.61 16.38
C LEU A 63 -0.07 -10.72 17.63
N ARG A 64 1.12 -10.48 18.18
CA ARG A 64 1.35 -9.86 19.49
C ARG A 64 1.79 -8.40 19.45
N SER A 65 1.96 -7.82 18.26
CA SER A 65 2.43 -6.45 18.07
C SER A 65 1.81 -5.81 16.84
N LEU A 66 1.82 -4.48 16.78
CA LEU A 66 1.40 -3.74 15.57
C LEU A 66 2.28 -4.12 14.37
N SER A 67 3.57 -4.36 14.59
CA SER A 67 4.48 -4.85 13.56
C SER A 67 4.02 -6.17 12.92
N GLN A 68 3.48 -7.09 13.71
CA GLN A 68 2.99 -8.38 13.20
C GLN A 68 1.63 -8.27 12.53
N VAL A 69 0.69 -7.53 13.12
CA VAL A 69 -0.67 -7.42 12.57
C VAL A 69 -0.73 -6.56 11.32
N ALA A 70 0.19 -5.63 11.14
CA ALA A 70 0.21 -4.75 9.98
C ALA A 70 0.38 -5.48 8.63
N VAL A 71 0.79 -6.73 8.61
CA VAL A 71 0.87 -7.54 7.37
C VAL A 71 -0.34 -8.43 7.14
N PHE A 72 -1.24 -8.57 8.12
CA PHE A 72 -2.40 -9.45 8.05
C PHE A 72 -3.32 -9.14 6.85
N PRO A 73 -3.71 -7.87 6.57
CA PRO A 73 -4.63 -7.57 5.48
C PRO A 73 -4.10 -8.01 4.11
N ASP A 74 -2.79 -7.93 3.90
CA ASP A 74 -2.15 -8.44 2.69
C ASP A 74 -2.15 -9.97 2.64
N CYS A 75 -1.89 -10.64 3.76
CA CYS A 75 -1.94 -12.10 3.83
C CYS A 75 -3.35 -12.64 3.57
N ALA A 76 -4.38 -11.87 3.89
CA ALA A 76 -5.78 -12.21 3.63
C ALA A 76 -6.18 -12.03 2.15
N LYS A 77 -5.44 -11.24 1.37
CA LYS A 77 -5.72 -11.07 -0.05
C LYS A 77 -5.65 -12.42 -0.78
N ARG A 78 -6.73 -12.75 -1.52
CA ARG A 78 -6.82 -13.91 -2.42
C ARG A 78 -6.55 -15.27 -1.75
N GLY A 79 -7.50 -15.73 -1.01
CA GLY A 79 -7.67 -16.99 -0.28
C GLY A 79 -7.02 -18.30 -0.73
N ASN A 80 -6.43 -18.42 -1.91
CA ASN A 80 -5.86 -19.68 -2.43
C ASN A 80 -4.42 -19.57 -2.94
N VAL A 81 -3.81 -18.39 -2.92
CA VAL A 81 -2.41 -18.23 -3.32
C VAL A 81 -1.55 -18.06 -2.07
N PRO A 82 -0.45 -18.79 -1.90
CA PRO A 82 0.45 -18.61 -0.76
C PRO A 82 1.15 -17.25 -0.87
N PHE A 83 0.53 -16.25 -0.24
CA PHE A 83 0.90 -14.85 -0.37
C PHE A 83 2.01 -14.50 0.62
N CYS A 84 1.80 -14.89 1.86
CA CYS A 84 2.74 -14.72 2.93
C CYS A 84 3.75 -15.87 3.02
N GLY A 85 4.11 -16.52 1.90
CA GLY A 85 4.99 -17.69 1.88
C GLY A 85 4.36 -18.95 2.49
N ARG A 86 3.07 -18.90 2.82
CA ARG A 86 2.26 -19.98 3.40
C ARG A 86 0.82 -19.90 2.91
N PRO A 87 0.05 -20.98 2.98
CA PRO A 87 -1.39 -20.93 2.74
C PRO A 87 -2.08 -19.94 3.72
N PRO A 88 -3.17 -19.28 3.31
CA PRO A 88 -3.96 -18.44 4.19
C PRO A 88 -4.46 -19.22 5.41
N SER A 89 -4.41 -18.60 6.58
CA SER A 89 -5.00 -19.15 7.79
C SER A 89 -6.53 -19.14 7.72
N ASP A 90 -7.18 -19.80 8.68
CA ASP A 90 -8.64 -19.80 8.74
C ASP A 90 -9.19 -18.41 9.10
N GLU A 91 -8.47 -17.62 9.90
CA GLU A 91 -8.78 -16.22 10.19
C GLU A 91 -8.70 -15.34 8.94
N GLU A 92 -7.65 -15.50 8.12
CA GLU A 92 -7.48 -14.78 6.86
C GLU A 92 -8.60 -15.11 5.86
N LYS A 93 -8.98 -16.36 5.74
CA LYS A 93 -10.11 -16.79 4.92
C LYS A 93 -11.43 -16.20 5.42
N ALA A 94 -11.70 -16.30 6.73
CA ALA A 94 -12.91 -15.77 7.33
C ALA A 94 -13.01 -14.24 7.20
N TYR A 95 -11.89 -13.53 7.32
CA TYR A 95 -11.81 -12.09 7.04
C TYR A 95 -12.17 -11.79 5.58
N ALA A 96 -11.56 -12.49 4.62
CA ALA A 96 -11.81 -12.30 3.19
C ALA A 96 -13.27 -12.62 2.79
N GLU A 97 -13.86 -13.66 3.38
CA GLU A 97 -15.27 -14.02 3.16
C GLU A 97 -16.24 -12.94 3.64
N ARG A 98 -15.98 -12.33 4.80
CA ARG A 98 -16.81 -11.23 5.33
C ARG A 98 -16.58 -9.89 4.65
N ASN A 99 -15.44 -9.74 3.98
CA ASN A 99 -15.01 -8.52 3.33
C ASN A 99 -14.60 -8.80 1.87
N PRO A 100 -15.52 -9.18 0.96
CA PRO A 100 -15.21 -9.69 -0.38
C PRO A 100 -14.52 -8.67 -1.29
N HIS A 101 -14.56 -7.39 -0.93
CA HIS A 101 -13.90 -6.29 -1.66
C HIS A 101 -12.73 -5.66 -0.89
N HIS A 102 -12.16 -6.40 0.07
CA HIS A 102 -11.07 -5.89 0.92
C HIS A 102 -9.79 -5.53 0.14
N ASP A 103 -9.61 -6.02 -1.07
CA ASP A 103 -8.54 -5.62 -1.97
C ASP A 103 -8.59 -4.13 -2.34
N LYS A 104 -9.77 -3.50 -2.33
CA LYS A 104 -9.96 -2.07 -2.56
C LYS A 104 -9.61 -1.19 -1.36
N PHE A 105 -9.52 -1.76 -0.16
CA PHE A 105 -9.25 -0.99 1.06
C PHE A 105 -7.87 -0.33 1.07
N HIS A 106 -6.94 -0.86 0.29
CA HIS A 106 -5.51 -0.59 0.36
C HIS A 106 -5.06 0.67 -0.39
N PHE A 107 -5.89 1.23 -1.27
CA PHE A 107 -5.46 2.30 -2.15
C PHE A 107 -6.62 3.21 -2.56
N THR A 108 -6.26 4.33 -3.14
CA THR A 108 -7.10 5.18 -3.99
C THR A 108 -6.28 5.57 -5.21
N ASP A 109 -6.92 5.89 -6.33
CA ASP A 109 -6.24 6.21 -7.59
C ASP A 109 -6.51 7.65 -8.00
N VAL A 110 -6.25 8.62 -7.09
CA VAL A 110 -6.47 10.05 -7.34
C VAL A 110 -5.68 10.49 -8.58
N PRO A 111 -6.32 11.13 -9.57
CA PRO A 111 -5.62 11.62 -10.76
C PRO A 111 -4.50 12.61 -10.39
N LEU A 112 -3.31 12.47 -11.02
CA LEU A 112 -2.16 13.33 -10.72
C LEU A 112 -2.40 14.82 -10.99
N GLN A 113 -3.42 15.17 -11.78
CA GLN A 113 -3.85 16.54 -12.04
C GLN A 113 -4.62 17.14 -10.85
N GLN A 114 -5.12 16.30 -9.95
CA GLN A 114 -5.88 16.73 -8.78
C GLN A 114 -4.94 16.94 -7.59
N PRO A 115 -4.86 18.14 -7.00
CA PRO A 115 -3.86 18.44 -5.97
C PRO A 115 -4.17 17.82 -4.60
N THR A 116 -5.43 17.43 -4.37
CA THR A 116 -5.91 16.94 -3.07
C THR A 116 -6.89 15.77 -3.26
N TYR A 117 -7.00 14.93 -2.25
CA TYR A 117 -8.05 13.92 -2.20
C TYR A 117 -9.44 14.59 -2.08
N VAL A 118 -10.34 14.22 -2.96
CA VAL A 118 -11.74 14.62 -2.92
C VAL A 118 -12.60 13.37 -3.06
N ALA A 119 -13.33 13.01 -2.02
CA ALA A 119 -14.27 11.88 -2.09
C ALA A 119 -15.27 12.08 -3.24
N SER A 120 -15.61 11.01 -3.93
CA SER A 120 -16.47 11.00 -5.11
C SER A 120 -15.89 11.61 -6.40
N SER A 121 -14.58 11.92 -6.44
CA SER A 121 -13.86 12.20 -7.68
C SER A 121 -13.43 10.91 -8.39
N ALA A 122 -12.96 11.01 -9.64
CA ALA A 122 -12.43 9.87 -10.36
C ALA A 122 -11.30 9.20 -9.56
N GLY A 123 -11.26 7.86 -9.57
CA GLY A 123 -10.26 7.06 -8.88
C GLY A 123 -10.48 6.87 -7.38
N THR A 124 -11.52 7.51 -6.78
CA THR A 124 -11.89 7.28 -5.37
C THR A 124 -13.02 6.26 -5.24
N ASP A 125 -13.10 5.60 -4.10
CA ASP A 125 -14.17 4.63 -3.80
C ASP A 125 -14.68 4.84 -2.36
N GLY A 126 -15.93 4.47 -2.10
CA GLY A 126 -16.53 4.51 -0.76
C GLY A 126 -15.84 3.62 0.28
N ILE A 127 -14.97 2.71 -0.17
CA ILE A 127 -14.18 1.79 0.67
C ILE A 127 -12.69 1.87 0.36
N ASP A 128 -12.20 2.98 -0.22
CA ASP A 128 -10.77 3.20 -0.45
C ASP A 128 -9.99 3.40 0.86
N VAL A 129 -8.68 3.49 0.77
CA VAL A 129 -7.78 3.62 1.93
C VAL A 129 -8.16 4.77 2.87
N VAL A 130 -8.61 5.90 2.32
CA VAL A 130 -9.01 7.09 3.11
C VAL A 130 -10.29 6.80 3.90
N GLN A 131 -11.27 6.22 3.24
CA GLN A 131 -12.57 5.90 3.82
C GLN A 131 -12.47 4.77 4.85
N MET A 132 -11.59 3.80 4.62
CA MET A 132 -11.42 2.67 5.55
C MET A 132 -10.60 3.04 6.79
N ILE A 133 -9.63 3.95 6.71
CA ILE A 133 -8.99 4.53 7.91
C ILE A 133 -10.04 5.26 8.78
N ALA A 134 -10.90 6.07 8.18
CA ALA A 134 -11.97 6.76 8.90
C ALA A 134 -13.00 5.78 9.51
N TYR A 135 -13.32 4.70 8.80
CA TYR A 135 -14.22 3.64 9.26
C TYR A 135 -13.64 2.92 10.48
N THR A 136 -12.41 2.43 10.40
CA THR A 136 -11.74 1.69 11.48
C THR A 136 -11.53 2.57 12.71
N LEU A 137 -11.19 3.86 12.53
CA LEU A 137 -11.11 4.84 13.61
C LEU A 137 -12.45 4.98 14.34
N ALA A 138 -13.56 5.11 13.62
CA ALA A 138 -14.89 5.24 14.23
C ALA A 138 -15.26 3.97 15.01
N GLN A 139 -15.03 2.78 14.43
CA GLN A 139 -15.29 1.50 15.07
C GLN A 139 -14.49 1.33 16.38
N LEU A 140 -13.19 1.58 16.35
CA LEU A 140 -12.30 1.42 17.51
C LEU A 140 -12.61 2.43 18.63
N ARG A 141 -13.28 3.54 18.32
CA ARG A 141 -13.83 4.49 19.31
C ARG A 141 -15.18 4.08 19.86
N GLY A 142 -15.70 2.90 19.50
CA GLY A 142 -17.04 2.47 19.88
C GLY A 142 -18.17 3.29 19.26
N LYS A 143 -17.88 4.04 18.17
CA LYS A 143 -18.89 4.71 17.37
C LYS A 143 -19.34 3.74 16.28
N ASN A 144 -20.63 3.74 15.95
CA ASN A 144 -21.11 3.00 14.80
C ASN A 144 -20.67 3.71 13.53
N PRO A 145 -19.70 3.18 12.78
CA PRO A 145 -19.35 3.77 11.50
C PRO A 145 -20.54 3.66 10.53
N PRO A 146 -20.64 4.55 9.53
CA PRO A 146 -21.65 4.40 8.48
C PRO A 146 -21.55 3.00 7.86
N ALA A 147 -22.68 2.29 7.79
CA ALA A 147 -22.72 0.97 7.20
C ALA A 147 -22.16 1.01 5.77
N LYS A 148 -21.23 0.13 5.47
CA LYS A 148 -20.67 -0.06 4.14
C LYS A 148 -21.05 -1.47 3.67
N PRO A 149 -21.60 -1.61 2.48
CA PRO A 149 -21.85 -2.93 1.91
C PRO A 149 -20.55 -3.74 1.92
N ASP A 150 -20.65 -5.00 2.31
CA ASP A 150 -19.52 -5.95 2.25
C ASP A 150 -18.31 -5.57 3.13
N VAL A 151 -18.52 -4.77 4.19
CA VAL A 151 -17.51 -4.47 5.23
C VAL A 151 -18.03 -4.95 6.57
N ASN A 152 -17.36 -5.96 7.13
CA ASN A 152 -17.71 -6.55 8.42
C ASN A 152 -16.42 -6.93 9.18
N LEU A 153 -15.96 -6.01 10.03
CA LEU A 153 -14.74 -6.15 10.81
C LEU A 153 -15.06 -6.40 12.29
N THR A 154 -14.33 -7.30 12.92
CA THR A 154 -14.22 -7.35 14.38
C THR A 154 -13.30 -6.21 14.86
N ASP A 155 -13.32 -5.86 16.15
CA ASP A 155 -12.46 -4.83 16.70
C ASP A 155 -10.95 -5.15 16.56
N PRO A 156 -10.48 -6.39 16.79
CA PRO A 156 -9.10 -6.75 16.43
C PRO A 156 -8.79 -6.54 14.96
N GLU A 157 -9.65 -6.97 14.04
CA GLU A 157 -9.44 -6.78 12.60
C GLU A 157 -9.44 -5.30 12.20
N ALA A 158 -10.26 -4.46 12.85
CA ALA A 158 -10.24 -3.01 12.64
C ALA A 158 -8.89 -2.40 13.06
N LEU A 159 -8.28 -2.89 14.17
CA LEU A 159 -6.93 -2.48 14.58
C LEU A 159 -5.88 -2.94 13.58
N TRP A 160 -5.94 -4.20 13.10
CA TRP A 160 -4.98 -4.76 12.15
C TRP A 160 -5.03 -4.02 10.82
N LEU A 161 -6.25 -3.81 10.33
CA LEU A 161 -6.48 -3.04 9.10
C LEU A 161 -5.98 -1.60 9.24
N LEU A 162 -6.29 -0.92 10.37
CA LEU A 162 -5.81 0.44 10.62
C LEU A 162 -4.28 0.53 10.60
N ALA A 163 -3.60 -0.41 11.28
CA ALA A 163 -2.14 -0.47 11.32
C ALA A 163 -1.53 -0.64 9.93
N HIS A 164 -2.17 -1.41 9.07
CA HIS A 164 -1.80 -1.61 7.68
C HIS A 164 -2.03 -0.36 6.82
N LEU A 165 -3.28 0.13 6.81
CA LEU A 165 -3.71 1.23 5.92
C LEU A 165 -3.00 2.56 6.21
N VAL A 166 -2.57 2.80 7.45
CA VAL A 166 -1.72 3.96 7.75
C VAL A 166 -0.35 3.81 7.08
N GLY A 167 0.15 2.60 6.88
CA GLY A 167 1.30 2.35 6.01
C GLY A 167 0.98 2.69 4.57
N ASP A 168 -0.08 2.10 4.01
CA ASP A 168 -0.49 2.24 2.61
C ASP A 168 -0.64 3.69 2.17
N ILE A 169 -1.37 4.50 2.95
CA ILE A 169 -1.65 5.90 2.60
C ILE A 169 -0.38 6.78 2.56
N HIS A 170 0.75 6.30 3.10
CA HIS A 170 2.04 6.98 3.04
C HIS A 170 2.93 6.48 1.89
N GLN A 171 2.47 5.52 1.09
CA GLN A 171 3.10 5.12 -0.16
C GLN A 171 2.47 5.91 -1.31
N PRO A 172 3.23 6.74 -2.06
CA PRO A 172 2.65 7.69 -3.01
C PRO A 172 1.83 7.04 -4.11
N LEU A 173 2.17 5.82 -4.53
CA LEU A 173 1.46 5.11 -5.59
C LEU A 173 0.22 4.35 -5.09
N HIS A 174 -0.02 4.31 -3.78
CA HIS A 174 -1.29 3.90 -3.18
C HIS A 174 -2.34 5.01 -3.17
N VAL A 175 -1.92 6.25 -3.50
CA VAL A 175 -2.83 7.40 -3.50
C VAL A 175 -2.99 8.02 -4.87
N GLY A 176 -1.90 8.18 -5.63
CA GLY A 176 -1.93 8.85 -6.92
C GLY A 176 -1.71 7.93 -8.11
N ALA A 177 -2.56 8.06 -9.13
CA ALA A 177 -2.45 7.33 -10.39
C ALA A 177 -2.45 8.26 -11.61
N LYS A 178 -1.70 7.87 -12.65
CA LYS A 178 -1.69 8.57 -13.92
C LYS A 178 -2.73 7.99 -14.86
N TYR A 179 -3.48 8.88 -15.51
CA TYR A 179 -4.51 8.53 -16.48
C TYR A 179 -4.11 8.95 -17.87
N PHE A 180 -4.54 8.17 -18.85
CA PHE A 180 -4.30 8.38 -20.26
C PHE A 180 -5.61 8.25 -21.05
N ASP A 181 -5.61 8.82 -22.24
CA ASP A 181 -6.67 8.58 -23.22
C ASP A 181 -6.65 7.13 -23.75
N LYS A 182 -7.61 6.80 -24.61
CA LYS A 182 -7.71 5.46 -25.26
C LYS A 182 -6.48 5.08 -26.09
N THR A 183 -5.69 6.05 -26.51
CA THR A 183 -4.45 5.77 -27.27
C THR A 183 -3.32 5.28 -26.39
N CYS A 184 -3.47 5.42 -25.04
CA CYS A 184 -2.44 5.13 -24.04
C CYS A 184 -1.21 6.07 -24.11
N GLU A 185 -1.31 7.17 -24.82
CA GLU A 185 -0.18 8.08 -25.10
C GLU A 185 -0.34 9.45 -24.46
N THR A 186 -1.57 10.00 -24.47
CA THR A 186 -1.86 11.34 -23.94
C THR A 186 -2.36 11.27 -22.51
N SER A 187 -1.65 11.90 -21.57
CA SER A 187 -2.12 12.01 -20.18
C SER A 187 -3.35 12.93 -20.11
N VAL A 188 -4.37 12.49 -19.39
CA VAL A 188 -5.67 13.19 -19.26
C VAL A 188 -6.12 13.29 -17.81
N ASP A 189 -6.98 14.26 -17.52
CA ASP A 189 -7.74 14.32 -16.27
C ASP A 189 -9.09 13.62 -16.46
N PRO A 190 -9.32 12.47 -15.81
CA PRO A 190 -10.57 11.73 -15.95
C PRO A 190 -11.77 12.49 -15.40
N ASN A 191 -11.60 13.43 -14.48
CA ASN A 191 -12.71 14.24 -13.94
C ASN A 191 -13.30 15.17 -15.02
N ILE A 192 -12.49 15.63 -15.97
CA ILE A 192 -12.94 16.51 -17.06
C ILE A 192 -13.69 15.73 -18.13
N ILE A 193 -13.27 14.50 -18.43
CA ILE A 193 -13.88 13.69 -19.49
C ILE A 193 -15.05 12.81 -19.01
N GLY A 194 -15.54 13.05 -17.80
CA GLY A 194 -16.76 12.43 -17.29
C GLY A 194 -16.63 10.96 -16.92
N THR A 195 -15.46 10.54 -16.47
CA THR A 195 -15.24 9.20 -15.91
C THR A 195 -16.01 9.07 -14.59
N PRO A 196 -16.77 8.00 -14.38
CA PRO A 196 -17.44 7.77 -13.10
C PRO A 196 -16.46 7.68 -11.94
N PRO A 197 -16.85 8.09 -10.72
CA PRO A 197 -15.97 8.10 -9.54
C PRO A 197 -15.60 6.72 -9.00
N SER A 198 -16.02 5.63 -9.60
CA SER A 198 -15.72 4.26 -9.16
C SER A 198 -14.58 3.63 -9.96
N PHE A 199 -13.99 2.54 -9.44
CA PHE A 199 -12.96 1.73 -10.12
C PHE A 199 -13.36 1.20 -11.50
N GLY A 200 -14.60 1.32 -11.91
CA GLY A 200 -15.04 1.12 -13.28
C GLY A 200 -14.65 2.32 -14.12
N ILE A 201 -13.42 2.32 -14.65
CA ILE A 201 -13.02 3.32 -15.64
C ILE A 201 -13.91 3.09 -16.85
N GLY A 202 -14.67 4.10 -17.20
CA GLY A 202 -15.45 4.05 -18.44
C GLY A 202 -14.53 3.83 -19.64
N ASP A 203 -15.08 3.33 -20.76
CA ASP A 203 -14.32 3.03 -22.00
C ASP A 203 -13.50 4.20 -22.56
N SER A 204 -13.42 5.32 -21.85
CA SER A 204 -12.83 6.57 -22.34
C SER A 204 -11.40 6.81 -21.89
N VAL A 205 -10.93 6.16 -20.84
CA VAL A 205 -9.58 6.36 -20.28
C VAL A 205 -8.93 5.05 -19.91
N ALA A 206 -7.59 5.09 -19.86
CA ALA A 206 -6.75 4.04 -19.31
C ALA A 206 -6.02 4.58 -18.08
N MET A 207 -5.76 3.75 -17.06
CA MET A 207 -5.04 4.16 -15.87
C MET A 207 -3.88 3.23 -15.54
N THR A 208 -2.89 3.78 -14.84
CA THR A 208 -1.68 3.05 -14.47
C THR A 208 -1.84 2.16 -13.24
N MET A 209 -3.00 2.18 -12.55
CA MET A 209 -3.23 1.46 -11.29
C MET A 209 -2.11 1.74 -10.28
N GLY A 210 -1.92 3.01 -9.90
CA GLY A 210 -0.83 3.38 -9.00
C GLY A 210 0.56 2.90 -9.46
N GLY A 211 0.81 2.79 -10.77
CA GLY A 211 2.10 2.33 -11.31
C GLY A 211 2.23 0.81 -11.49
N ASN A 212 1.21 0.01 -11.16
CA ASN A 212 1.20 -1.44 -11.39
C ASN A 212 1.35 -1.81 -12.87
N LEU A 213 0.84 -0.98 -13.76
CA LEU A 213 0.91 -1.15 -15.20
C LEU A 213 2.07 -0.40 -15.84
N ILE A 214 2.95 0.23 -15.06
CA ILE A 214 4.21 0.81 -15.53
C ILE A 214 5.31 -0.23 -15.30
N LEU A 215 5.63 -0.98 -16.34
CA LEU A 215 6.63 -2.05 -16.30
C LEU A 215 8.04 -1.46 -16.31
N LEU A 216 8.94 -2.05 -15.54
CA LEU A 216 10.34 -1.65 -15.54
C LEU A 216 11.08 -2.36 -16.67
N ALA A 217 11.65 -1.56 -17.60
CA ALA A 217 12.47 -2.04 -18.69
C ALA A 217 13.95 -2.09 -18.25
N GLY A 218 14.67 -3.11 -18.70
CA GLY A 218 16.08 -3.31 -18.33
C GLY A 218 16.30 -4.47 -17.38
N PRO A 219 17.55 -4.70 -16.95
CA PRO A 219 17.82 -5.70 -15.94
C PRO A 219 17.07 -5.33 -14.65
N PRO A 220 16.34 -6.27 -14.04
CA PRO A 220 15.63 -5.98 -12.80
C PRO A 220 16.63 -5.49 -11.74
N PRO A 221 16.24 -4.51 -10.90
CA PRO A 221 17.06 -4.13 -9.75
C PRO A 221 17.43 -5.37 -8.95
N ALA A 222 18.67 -5.44 -8.54
CA ALA A 222 19.31 -6.69 -8.17
C ALA A 222 18.69 -7.45 -6.98
N VAL A 223 17.81 -6.87 -6.15
CA VAL A 223 17.21 -7.60 -5.01
C VAL A 223 16.08 -6.78 -4.37
N PRO A 224 14.86 -7.31 -4.23
CA PRO A 224 14.19 -8.26 -5.09
C PRO A 224 13.88 -7.65 -6.45
N PRO A 225 13.73 -8.44 -7.51
CA PRO A 225 13.42 -7.90 -8.84
C PRO A 225 12.00 -7.31 -8.83
N ALA A 226 11.88 -5.99 -8.98
CA ALA A 226 10.59 -5.34 -9.17
C ALA A 226 10.20 -5.42 -10.65
N ALA A 227 9.03 -5.98 -10.95
CA ALA A 227 8.53 -6.07 -12.31
C ALA A 227 7.88 -4.77 -12.80
N ASN A 228 7.42 -3.93 -11.89
CA ASN A 228 6.72 -2.69 -12.17
C ASN A 228 7.08 -1.60 -11.15
N LEU A 229 6.66 -0.37 -11.43
CA LEU A 229 6.98 0.80 -10.62
C LEU A 229 6.37 0.72 -9.21
N HIS A 230 5.16 0.20 -9.09
CA HIS A 230 4.49 0.04 -7.81
C HIS A 230 5.29 -0.88 -6.88
N LEU A 231 5.61 -2.09 -7.34
CA LEU A 231 6.42 -3.06 -6.58
C LEU A 231 7.83 -2.52 -6.26
N TYR A 232 8.39 -1.68 -7.12
CA TYR A 232 9.65 -1.00 -6.81
C TYR A 232 9.54 -0.14 -5.54
N TRP A 233 8.46 0.64 -5.41
CA TRP A 233 8.23 1.46 -4.23
C TRP A 233 7.95 0.61 -2.99
N ASP A 234 7.14 -0.42 -3.13
CA ASP A 234 6.75 -1.28 -2.00
C ASP A 234 7.92 -2.04 -1.39
N SER A 235 8.82 -2.52 -2.22
CA SER A 235 9.89 -3.44 -1.81
C SER A 235 11.28 -2.82 -1.94
N VAL A 236 11.68 -2.47 -3.17
CA VAL A 236 13.10 -2.12 -3.46
C VAL A 236 13.50 -0.82 -2.81
N ALA A 237 12.65 0.21 -2.87
CA ALA A 237 12.93 1.50 -2.24
C ALA A 237 13.09 1.38 -0.72
N VAL A 238 12.26 0.53 -0.07
CA VAL A 238 12.35 0.23 1.37
C VAL A 238 13.67 -0.47 1.70
N LEU A 239 13.99 -1.55 0.98
CA LEU A 239 15.24 -2.28 1.21
C LEU A 239 16.47 -1.41 0.96
N ARG A 240 16.46 -0.54 -0.05
CA ARG A 240 17.53 0.43 -0.30
C ARG A 240 17.65 1.45 0.83
N ALA A 241 16.52 1.89 1.42
CA ALA A 241 16.53 2.77 2.58
C ALA A 241 17.14 2.08 3.81
N MET A 242 16.79 0.83 4.07
CA MET A 242 17.38 0.01 5.13
C MET A 242 18.89 -0.21 4.92
N GLN A 243 19.32 -0.55 3.71
CA GLN A 243 20.73 -0.73 3.35
C GLN A 243 21.54 0.55 3.57
N ALA A 244 21.02 1.70 3.11
CA ALA A 244 21.69 2.99 3.29
C ALA A 244 21.80 3.41 4.75
N ALA A 245 20.93 2.89 5.61
CA ALA A 245 20.96 3.12 7.07
C ALA A 245 21.83 2.09 7.84
N GLY A 246 22.46 1.13 7.16
CA GLY A 246 23.21 0.06 7.81
C GLY A 246 22.33 -1.01 8.48
N SER A 247 21.02 -1.02 8.22
CA SER A 247 20.03 -1.94 8.83
C SER A 247 19.47 -2.96 7.85
N ALA A 248 20.26 -3.35 6.85
CA ALA A 248 19.81 -4.18 5.72
C ALA A 248 19.15 -5.51 6.10
N HIS A 249 19.45 -6.03 7.30
CA HIS A 249 18.98 -7.34 7.75
C HIS A 249 18.07 -7.29 8.98
N SER A 250 17.65 -6.08 9.42
CA SER A 250 16.84 -5.89 10.62
C SER A 250 15.83 -4.77 10.46
N GLU A 251 14.59 -5.15 10.17
CA GLU A 251 13.44 -4.24 10.18
C GLU A 251 13.29 -3.54 11.54
N GLN A 252 13.51 -4.29 12.62
CA GLN A 252 13.42 -3.76 13.99
C GLN A 252 14.49 -2.70 14.30
N ASP A 253 15.72 -2.89 13.83
CA ASP A 253 16.77 -1.88 14.07
C ASP A 253 16.55 -0.64 13.19
N PHE A 254 16.04 -0.82 11.98
CA PHE A 254 15.65 0.29 11.15
C PHE A 254 14.47 1.07 11.77
N ALA A 255 13.46 0.37 12.31
CA ALA A 255 12.36 1.00 13.04
C ALA A 255 12.84 1.79 14.27
N LYS A 256 13.75 1.24 15.08
CA LYS A 256 14.38 1.96 16.21
C LYS A 256 15.08 3.23 15.76
N LEU A 257 15.85 3.14 14.66
CA LEU A 257 16.53 4.31 14.09
C LEU A 257 15.53 5.40 13.67
N LEU A 258 14.42 5.01 13.01
CA LEU A 258 13.39 5.95 12.57
C LEU A 258 12.59 6.52 13.72
N ALA A 259 12.31 5.73 14.75
CA ALA A 259 11.57 6.17 15.95
C ALA A 259 12.36 7.13 16.84
N ALA A 260 13.69 7.17 16.71
CA ALA A 260 14.55 8.00 17.57
C ALA A 260 14.33 9.51 17.40
N THR A 261 13.83 9.96 16.25
CA THR A 261 13.60 11.38 15.96
C THR A 261 12.36 11.56 15.10
N PRO A 262 11.38 12.34 15.55
CA PRO A 262 10.20 12.65 14.74
C PRO A 262 10.60 13.27 13.39
N PRO A 263 10.08 12.77 12.27
CA PRO A 263 10.39 13.34 10.97
C PRO A 263 9.70 14.69 10.76
N PRO A 264 10.27 15.61 9.97
CA PRO A 264 9.61 16.88 9.68
C PRO A 264 8.20 16.69 9.11
N GLY A 265 7.24 17.49 9.54
CA GLY A 265 5.87 17.49 9.02
C GLY A 265 5.08 16.18 9.27
N TRP A 266 5.39 15.46 10.34
CA TRP A 266 4.63 14.27 10.73
C TRP A 266 3.32 14.60 11.44
N GLU A 267 3.27 15.75 12.12
CA GLU A 267 2.10 16.20 12.86
C GLU A 267 0.92 16.46 11.93
N THR A 268 -0.27 16.16 12.41
CA THR A 268 -1.51 16.41 11.66
C THR A 268 -2.44 17.22 12.53
N ALA A 269 -2.89 18.36 12.03
CA ALA A 269 -3.79 19.26 12.74
C ALA A 269 -5.26 18.81 12.63
N GLY A 270 -6.08 19.31 13.54
CA GLY A 270 -7.53 19.14 13.54
C GLY A 270 -8.00 17.79 14.09
N ALA A 271 -9.26 17.47 13.85
CA ALA A 271 -9.89 16.28 14.37
C ALA A 271 -9.38 15.00 13.66
N PRO A 272 -9.10 13.90 14.39
CA PRO A 272 -8.59 12.66 13.83
C PRO A 272 -9.42 12.08 12.70
N GLU A 273 -10.71 12.35 12.66
CA GLU A 273 -11.63 11.94 11.60
C GLU A 273 -11.28 12.57 10.23
N THR A 274 -10.50 13.65 10.20
CA THR A 274 -10.07 14.32 8.97
C THR A 274 -8.65 13.93 8.51
N TRP A 275 -7.91 13.20 9.35
CA TRP A 275 -6.49 12.97 9.11
C TRP A 275 -6.20 12.13 7.87
N SER A 276 -6.98 11.08 7.61
CA SER A 276 -6.78 10.24 6.43
C SER A 276 -6.87 11.04 5.12
N ALA A 277 -7.86 11.92 4.98
CA ALA A 277 -8.00 12.77 3.81
C ALA A 277 -6.88 13.83 3.70
N GLN A 278 -6.38 14.33 4.84
CA GLN A 278 -5.23 15.23 4.87
C GLN A 278 -3.96 14.50 4.43
N TRP A 279 -3.72 13.27 4.92
CA TRP A 279 -2.56 12.46 4.53
C TRP A 279 -2.57 12.11 3.05
N ALA A 280 -3.73 11.68 2.51
CA ALA A 280 -3.89 11.46 1.09
C ALA A 280 -3.60 12.71 0.26
N SER A 281 -4.06 13.88 0.73
CA SER A 281 -3.77 15.15 0.05
C SER A 281 -2.29 15.55 0.15
N GLU A 282 -1.66 15.31 1.30
CA GLU A 282 -0.24 15.62 1.52
C GLU A 282 0.69 14.77 0.65
N ILE A 283 0.33 13.51 0.37
CA ILE A 283 1.14 12.59 -0.43
C ILE A 283 1.03 12.85 -1.94
N MET A 284 -0.02 13.55 -2.42
CA MET A 284 -0.23 13.80 -3.85
C MET A 284 0.96 14.47 -4.56
N PRO A 285 1.60 15.53 -4.01
CA PRO A 285 2.80 16.09 -4.63
C PRO A 285 3.92 15.07 -4.83
N LEU A 286 4.09 14.14 -3.89
CA LEU A 286 5.08 13.07 -4.00
C LEU A 286 4.68 12.04 -5.07
N ALA A 287 3.39 11.70 -5.19
CA ALA A 287 2.90 10.85 -6.27
C ALA A 287 3.11 11.48 -7.65
N VAL A 288 2.86 12.79 -7.78
CA VAL A 288 3.16 13.55 -9.00
C VAL A 288 4.65 13.49 -9.32
N GLU A 289 5.52 13.74 -8.34
CA GLU A 289 6.97 13.72 -8.52
C GLU A 289 7.48 12.32 -8.89
N ALA A 290 6.93 11.25 -8.28
CA ALA A 290 7.29 9.87 -8.59
C ALA A 290 7.06 9.51 -10.07
N HIS A 291 6.04 10.09 -10.68
CA HIS A 291 5.78 9.91 -12.12
C HIS A 291 6.54 10.91 -12.99
N ALA A 292 6.70 12.17 -12.55
CA ALA A 292 7.33 13.23 -13.34
C ALA A 292 8.83 13.01 -13.54
N ARG A 293 9.49 12.31 -12.63
CA ARG A 293 10.90 11.96 -12.72
C ARG A 293 11.20 10.84 -13.73
N LEU A 294 10.17 10.26 -14.35
CA LEU A 294 10.27 9.12 -15.25
C LEU A 294 9.84 9.46 -16.67
N THR A 295 10.52 8.90 -17.65
CA THR A 295 10.04 8.86 -19.03
C THR A 295 9.16 7.63 -19.19
N ILE A 296 7.85 7.82 -19.12
CA ILE A 296 6.85 6.76 -19.24
C ILE A 296 6.39 6.71 -20.71
N ARG A 297 6.51 5.55 -21.32
CA ARG A 297 6.13 5.30 -22.72
C ARG A 297 5.10 4.19 -22.77
N LYS A 298 4.24 4.19 -23.78
CA LYS A 298 3.30 3.09 -24.03
C LYS A 298 4.07 1.79 -24.18
N GLY A 299 3.64 0.78 -23.43
CA GLY A 299 4.23 -0.54 -23.48
C GLY A 299 3.74 -1.38 -24.65
N SER A 300 4.48 -2.41 -24.96
CA SER A 300 4.18 -3.34 -26.06
C SER A 300 3.18 -4.44 -25.68
N LYS A 301 2.99 -4.68 -24.40
CA LYS A 301 2.11 -5.74 -23.88
C LYS A 301 0.73 -5.17 -23.53
N PRO A 302 -0.36 -5.91 -23.78
CA PRO A 302 -1.67 -5.52 -23.29
C PRO A 302 -1.72 -5.64 -21.75
N SER A 303 -2.60 -4.85 -21.12
CA SER A 303 -2.89 -5.03 -19.69
C SER A 303 -3.56 -6.37 -19.43
N PRO A 304 -3.17 -7.09 -18.38
CA PRO A 304 -3.87 -8.30 -17.94
C PRO A 304 -5.26 -7.99 -17.31
N PHE A 305 -5.56 -6.71 -17.06
CA PHE A 305 -6.80 -6.27 -16.43
C PHE A 305 -7.70 -5.55 -17.44
N PRO A 306 -8.84 -6.14 -17.84
CA PRO A 306 -9.71 -5.58 -18.88
C PRO A 306 -10.31 -4.21 -18.51
N PHE A 307 -10.47 -3.93 -17.22
CA PHE A 307 -11.03 -2.67 -16.72
C PHE A 307 -10.06 -1.48 -16.72
N THR A 308 -8.81 -1.67 -17.18
CA THR A 308 -7.78 -0.61 -17.20
C THR A 308 -7.60 0.05 -18.56
N GLY A 309 -8.50 -0.18 -19.50
CA GLY A 309 -8.37 0.33 -20.88
C GLY A 309 -7.38 -0.46 -21.75
N GLY A 310 -6.89 -1.60 -21.29
CA GLY A 310 -6.04 -2.51 -22.08
C GLY A 310 -4.58 -2.07 -22.23
N CYS A 311 -4.15 -0.98 -21.59
CA CYS A 311 -2.81 -0.41 -21.75
C CYS A 311 -1.82 -0.92 -20.69
N THR A 312 -0.55 -1.00 -21.08
CA THR A 312 0.60 -0.98 -20.17
C THR A 312 1.57 0.12 -20.59
N TRP A 313 2.46 0.47 -19.70
CA TRP A 313 3.53 1.43 -19.95
C TRP A 313 4.87 0.82 -19.55
N GLU A 314 5.95 1.40 -20.07
CA GLU A 314 7.32 1.00 -19.78
C GLU A 314 8.14 2.23 -19.37
N THR A 315 9.07 2.03 -18.44
CA THR A 315 10.05 3.02 -18.01
C THR A 315 11.34 2.35 -17.57
N THR A 316 12.42 3.12 -17.48
CA THR A 316 13.70 2.70 -16.90
C THR A 316 13.99 3.58 -15.69
N LEU A 317 14.49 2.96 -14.62
CA LEU A 317 14.90 3.68 -13.43
C LEU A 317 16.37 4.10 -13.55
N GLU A 318 16.62 5.39 -13.48
CA GLU A 318 17.96 5.94 -13.38
C GLU A 318 18.46 5.92 -11.93
N PRO A 319 19.78 5.84 -11.67
CA PRO A 319 20.31 5.86 -10.31
C PRO A 319 19.85 7.06 -9.47
N SER A 320 19.67 8.21 -10.09
CA SER A 320 19.15 9.41 -9.43
C SER A 320 17.70 9.26 -8.95
N TYR A 321 16.87 8.50 -9.68
CA TYR A 321 15.53 8.15 -9.24
C TYR A 321 15.58 7.22 -8.04
N GLU A 322 16.42 6.19 -8.07
CA GLU A 322 16.57 5.22 -6.97
C GLU A 322 17.05 5.91 -5.70
N ASP A 323 18.04 6.83 -5.80
CA ASP A 323 18.53 7.60 -4.66
C ASP A 323 17.47 8.51 -4.05
N TRP A 324 16.66 9.14 -4.87
CA TRP A 324 15.54 9.94 -4.43
C TRP A 324 14.43 9.09 -3.80
N ALA A 325 14.00 8.01 -4.45
CA ALA A 325 12.91 7.16 -3.99
C ALA A 325 13.21 6.50 -2.63
N LYS A 326 14.43 6.00 -2.41
CA LYS A 326 14.82 5.45 -1.10
C LYS A 326 14.78 6.47 0.03
N ALA A 327 15.14 7.73 -0.26
CA ALA A 327 15.07 8.81 0.72
C ALA A 327 13.61 9.16 1.06
N GLN A 328 12.73 9.19 0.05
CA GLN A 328 11.30 9.40 0.27
C GLN A 328 10.66 8.22 1.03
N ALA A 329 10.96 6.97 0.65
CA ALA A 329 10.47 5.79 1.36
C ALA A 329 10.84 5.84 2.85
N ARG A 330 12.10 6.14 3.18
CA ARG A 330 12.55 6.33 4.57
C ARG A 330 11.71 7.38 5.31
N SER A 331 11.48 8.53 4.69
CA SER A 331 10.71 9.63 5.29
C SER A 331 9.25 9.24 5.51
N GLN A 332 8.62 8.59 4.55
CA GLN A 332 7.22 8.20 4.62
C GLN A 332 6.98 7.06 5.63
N LEU A 333 7.88 6.09 5.72
CA LEU A 333 7.83 5.05 6.75
C LEU A 333 7.91 5.63 8.16
N ALA A 334 8.81 6.61 8.38
CA ALA A 334 8.90 7.30 9.66
C ALA A 334 7.61 8.08 9.97
N LYS A 335 7.09 8.87 9.03
CA LYS A 335 5.81 9.60 9.20
C LYS A 335 4.66 8.66 9.52
N ALA A 336 4.52 7.57 8.76
CA ALA A 336 3.46 6.58 8.95
C ALA A 336 3.48 5.99 10.37
N GLY A 337 4.66 5.59 10.87
CA GLY A 337 4.80 5.03 12.21
C GLY A 337 4.45 6.02 13.33
N PHE A 338 4.92 7.28 13.24
CA PHE A 338 4.56 8.33 14.19
C PHE A 338 3.06 8.64 14.13
N ARG A 339 2.48 8.76 12.95
CA ARG A 339 1.06 9.03 12.74
C ARG A 339 0.16 7.90 13.22
N LEU A 340 0.57 6.64 13.01
CA LEU A 340 -0.15 5.49 13.57
C LEU A 340 -0.19 5.54 15.10
N ALA A 341 0.95 5.80 15.75
CA ALA A 341 1.00 5.90 17.21
C ALA A 341 0.08 7.01 17.75
N VAL A 342 0.12 8.20 17.15
CA VAL A 342 -0.71 9.33 17.60
C VAL A 342 -2.18 9.14 17.28
N LEU A 343 -2.51 8.47 16.16
CA LEU A 343 -3.88 8.11 15.84
C LEU A 343 -4.44 7.10 16.86
N LEU A 344 -3.67 6.07 17.22
CA LEU A 344 -4.05 5.11 18.26
C LEU A 344 -4.16 5.79 19.63
N LYS A 345 -3.26 6.71 19.96
CA LYS A 345 -3.41 7.57 21.16
C LYS A 345 -4.73 8.35 21.12
N ALA A 346 -5.07 8.97 20.02
CA ALA A 346 -6.31 9.73 19.88
C ALA A 346 -7.57 8.84 19.91
N ILE A 347 -7.47 7.56 19.56
CA ILE A 347 -8.55 6.58 19.65
C ILE A 347 -8.78 6.16 21.10
N PHE A 348 -7.74 5.78 21.81
CA PHE A 348 -7.83 5.09 23.10
C PHE A 348 -7.60 6.01 24.31
N GLN A 349 -7.18 7.24 24.10
CA GLN A 349 -6.85 8.24 25.10
C GLN A 349 -7.31 9.64 24.63
N PRO A 350 -8.61 9.84 24.33
CA PRO A 350 -9.14 11.06 23.73
C PRO A 350 -9.01 12.28 24.66
#